data_bd2c3f35ac513dd6acf7287720a759b5
#
_entry.id   bd2c3f35ac513dd6acf7287720a759b5
#
_cell.length_a   1.000
_cell.length_b   1.000
_cell.length_c   1.000
_cell.angle_alpha   90.00
_cell.angle_beta   90.00
_cell.angle_gamma   90.00
#
_symmetry.space_group_name_H-M   'P 1'
#
loop_
_entity.id
_entity.type
_entity.pdbx_description
1 polymer ?
#
loop_
_entity_poly.entity_id
_entity_poly.type
_entity_poly.pdbx_seq_one_letter_code
_entity_poly.pdbx_strand_id
1 'polypeptide(L)'
;MLAVRLHKDGLTVEEIEMPAPRPGEALVRVHAAAITRGELEWPVDRLPAIPSYELSGVLVDSGDEVYALTPFDRDGVAAEYALVPERALAPKPARLSHVEAAALPMGGLTAWQALFVHGRLARGERVQVTGASGGVGHIAVQLARHAGAEVVESGPVDLVFDTRGGELPAGERVVSIVEDVPGATYFVVEPDHGPLLELGTLVDAGELRTEVDSVFPLAEAAAAFERVAGRGKHGKVVLEVGTE
;
A
#
# COMPACT_ATOMS: atom_id res chain seq x y z
N MET A 1 6.50 -16.93 17.18
CA MET A 1 6.36 -16.60 15.75
C MET A 1 7.56 -15.81 15.25
N LEU A 2 7.93 -15.99 13.98
CA LEU A 2 8.96 -15.16 13.36
C LEU A 2 8.41 -13.80 12.97
N ALA A 3 9.21 -12.74 13.16
CA ALA A 3 8.92 -11.38 12.75
C ALA A 3 10.20 -10.62 12.35
N VAL A 4 10.07 -9.73 11.37
CA VAL A 4 11.09 -8.73 11.09
C VAL A 4 11.02 -7.66 12.17
N ARG A 5 12.19 -7.32 12.73
CA ARG A 5 12.31 -6.29 13.78
C ARG A 5 13.26 -5.19 13.32
N LEU A 6 12.74 -3.97 13.31
CA LEU A 6 13.54 -2.77 13.09
C LEU A 6 14.13 -2.32 14.43
N HIS A 7 15.45 -2.36 14.54
CA HIS A 7 16.24 -1.85 15.64
C HIS A 7 16.95 -0.56 15.24
N LYS A 8 17.62 0.10 16.19
CA LYS A 8 18.41 1.31 15.92
C LYS A 8 19.58 1.07 14.94
N ASP A 9 20.06 -0.15 14.91
CA ASP A 9 21.22 -0.61 14.14
C ASP A 9 20.86 -1.43 12.89
N GLY A 10 19.57 -1.61 12.61
CA GLY A 10 19.09 -2.27 11.40
C GLY A 10 17.95 -3.25 11.61
N LEU A 11 17.73 -4.09 10.59
CA LEU A 11 16.68 -5.11 10.57
C LEU A 11 17.25 -6.47 10.99
N THR A 12 16.47 -7.18 11.80
CA THR A 12 16.72 -8.60 12.17
C THR A 12 15.44 -9.40 12.00
N VAL A 13 15.57 -10.71 11.85
CA VAL A 13 14.43 -11.63 11.92
C VAL A 13 14.54 -12.37 13.25
N GLU A 14 13.51 -12.28 14.07
CA GLU A 14 13.51 -12.76 15.45
C GLU A 14 12.29 -13.62 15.73
N GLU A 15 12.45 -14.54 16.67
CA GLU A 15 11.32 -15.24 17.27
C GLU A 15 10.75 -14.39 18.41
N ILE A 16 9.47 -14.05 18.31
CA ILE A 16 8.74 -13.25 19.30
C ILE A 16 7.47 -13.97 19.75
N GLU A 17 6.88 -13.50 20.85
CA GLU A 17 5.58 -14.00 21.31
C GLU A 17 4.47 -13.68 20.27
N MET A 18 3.57 -14.64 20.07
CA MET A 18 2.41 -14.43 19.20
C MET A 18 1.42 -13.45 19.87
N PRO A 19 0.99 -12.41 19.17
CA PRO A 19 0.11 -11.42 19.76
C PRO A 19 -1.31 -11.96 19.96
N ALA A 20 -2.00 -11.50 21.01
CA ALA A 20 -3.38 -11.85 21.29
C ALA A 20 -4.31 -10.69 20.89
N PRO A 21 -5.40 -10.95 20.11
CA PRO A 21 -6.31 -9.91 19.67
C PRO A 21 -7.14 -9.35 20.83
N ARG A 22 -7.41 -8.04 20.77
CA ARG A 22 -8.34 -7.32 21.62
C ARG A 22 -9.69 -7.14 20.89
N PRO A 23 -10.76 -6.77 21.58
CA PRO A 23 -12.03 -6.45 20.91
C PRO A 23 -11.85 -5.44 19.78
N GLY A 24 -12.34 -5.77 18.57
CA GLY A 24 -12.19 -4.98 17.35
C GLY A 24 -10.89 -5.21 16.59
N GLU A 25 -10.10 -6.20 17.00
CA GLU A 25 -8.89 -6.66 16.29
C GLU A 25 -9.06 -8.13 15.86
N ALA A 26 -8.61 -8.44 14.68
CA ALA A 26 -8.49 -9.80 14.18
C ALA A 26 -7.02 -10.24 14.16
N LEU A 27 -6.80 -11.51 14.47
CA LEU A 27 -5.50 -12.15 14.28
C LEU A 27 -5.46 -12.73 12.85
N VAL A 28 -4.53 -12.24 12.07
CA VAL A 28 -4.30 -12.68 10.69
C VAL A 28 -3.01 -13.51 10.65
N ARG A 29 -3.10 -14.73 10.12
CA ARG A 29 -1.91 -15.46 9.66
C ARG A 29 -1.48 -14.84 8.34
N VAL A 30 -0.35 -14.18 8.34
CA VAL A 30 0.15 -13.43 7.19
C VAL A 30 0.77 -14.39 6.17
N HIS A 31 0.34 -14.29 4.92
CA HIS A 31 0.95 -15.00 3.80
C HIS A 31 1.91 -14.11 3.01
N ALA A 32 1.58 -12.83 2.90
CA ALA A 32 2.41 -11.85 2.22
C ALA A 32 2.28 -10.48 2.86
N ALA A 33 3.39 -9.74 2.91
CA ALA A 33 3.48 -8.37 3.39
C ALA A 33 4.26 -7.52 2.38
N ALA A 34 3.69 -6.41 1.89
CA ALA A 34 4.38 -5.60 0.91
C ALA A 34 5.08 -4.39 1.56
N ILE A 35 6.19 -3.98 0.96
CA ILE A 35 7.08 -2.96 1.50
C ILE A 35 6.88 -1.64 0.74
N THR A 36 6.86 -0.53 1.46
CA THR A 36 6.80 0.81 0.91
C THR A 36 8.17 1.49 0.99
N ARG A 37 8.52 2.23 -0.05
CA ARG A 37 9.78 2.97 -0.10
C ARG A 37 9.86 3.98 1.05
N GLY A 38 10.98 3.98 1.79
CA GLY A 38 11.23 4.91 2.87
C GLY A 38 10.55 4.59 4.20
N GLU A 39 9.77 3.50 4.29
CA GLU A 39 9.01 3.21 5.51
C GLU A 39 9.89 2.95 6.75
N LEU A 40 11.15 2.55 6.60
CA LEU A 40 12.08 2.42 7.71
C LEU A 40 12.50 3.77 8.32
N GLU A 41 12.26 4.87 7.61
CA GLU A 41 12.53 6.24 8.05
C GLU A 41 11.29 6.91 8.68
N TRP A 42 10.13 6.24 8.61
CA TRP A 42 8.91 6.78 9.18
C TRP A 42 8.99 6.85 10.70
N PRO A 43 8.37 7.86 11.32
CA PRO A 43 8.32 7.96 12.77
C PRO A 43 7.69 6.71 13.38
N VAL A 44 8.38 6.12 14.36
CA VAL A 44 7.87 5.02 15.17
C VAL A 44 7.92 5.41 16.64
N ASP A 45 6.88 5.08 17.39
CA ASP A 45 6.78 5.43 18.81
C ASP A 45 7.81 4.69 19.68
N ARG A 46 8.23 3.51 19.21
CA ARG A 46 9.16 2.64 19.94
C ARG A 46 10.01 1.78 19.00
N LEU A 47 11.17 1.41 19.46
CA LEU A 47 12.00 0.37 18.88
C LEU A 47 12.26 -0.75 19.94
N PRO A 48 12.35 -2.02 19.52
CA PRO A 48 12.21 -2.48 18.14
C PRO A 48 10.75 -2.49 17.68
N ALA A 49 10.51 -2.22 16.38
CA ALA A 49 9.20 -2.19 15.74
C ALA A 49 9.12 -3.25 14.63
N ILE A 50 7.93 -3.69 14.27
CA ILE A 50 7.70 -4.53 13.09
C ILE A 50 7.38 -3.58 11.92
N PRO A 51 8.12 -3.63 10.79
CA PRO A 51 7.83 -2.82 9.61
C PRO A 51 6.74 -3.45 8.73
N SER A 52 6.48 -2.82 7.58
CA SER A 52 5.42 -3.14 6.62
C SER A 52 4.03 -2.89 7.19
N TYR A 53 3.14 -2.30 6.38
CA TYR A 53 1.81 -1.91 6.85
C TYR A 53 0.68 -2.43 5.96
N GLU A 54 1.00 -3.21 4.95
CA GLU A 54 0.02 -3.82 4.05
C GLU A 54 0.27 -5.33 3.93
N LEU A 55 -0.81 -6.09 4.00
CA LEU A 55 -0.74 -7.54 4.03
C LEU A 55 -1.84 -8.20 3.18
N SER A 56 -1.62 -9.48 2.92
CA SER A 56 -2.67 -10.45 2.64
C SER A 56 -2.41 -11.73 3.43
N GLY A 57 -3.46 -12.35 3.91
CA GLY A 57 -3.39 -13.53 4.75
C GLY A 57 -4.75 -14.13 5.03
N VAL A 58 -4.82 -14.94 6.07
CA VAL A 58 -6.02 -15.68 6.46
C VAL A 58 -6.38 -15.36 7.91
N LEU A 59 -7.64 -15.07 8.17
CA LEU A 59 -8.18 -14.92 9.52
C LEU A 59 -8.03 -16.22 10.29
N VAL A 60 -7.41 -16.16 11.47
CA VAL A 60 -7.16 -17.38 12.28
C VAL A 60 -8.47 -18.02 12.75
N ASP A 61 -9.48 -17.21 13.06
CA ASP A 61 -10.73 -17.69 13.61
C ASP A 61 -11.66 -18.29 12.55
N SER A 62 -11.81 -17.66 11.38
CA SER A 62 -12.77 -18.08 10.35
C SER A 62 -12.15 -18.83 9.18
N GLY A 63 -10.86 -18.62 8.91
CA GLY A 63 -10.19 -19.14 7.73
C GLY A 63 -10.44 -18.31 6.46
N ASP A 64 -11.06 -17.14 6.58
CA ASP A 64 -11.32 -16.27 5.43
C ASP A 64 -10.04 -15.60 4.93
N GLU A 65 -9.85 -15.55 3.61
CA GLU A 65 -8.77 -14.83 2.97
C GLU A 65 -9.05 -13.33 2.96
N VAL A 66 -8.10 -12.56 3.49
CA VAL A 66 -8.23 -11.11 3.64
C VAL A 66 -6.99 -10.37 3.15
N TYR A 67 -7.17 -9.07 2.91
CA TYR A 67 -6.07 -8.13 2.70
C TYR A 67 -6.39 -6.80 3.37
N ALA A 68 -5.35 -6.02 3.69
CA ALA A 68 -5.53 -4.78 4.43
C ALA A 68 -4.33 -3.83 4.29
N LEU A 69 -4.60 -2.53 4.47
CA LEU A 69 -3.65 -1.54 4.95
C LEU A 69 -3.90 -1.37 6.46
N THR A 70 -2.85 -1.46 7.28
CA THR A 70 -2.95 -1.23 8.72
C THR A 70 -2.62 0.21 9.08
N PRO A 71 -3.14 0.74 10.21
CA PRO A 71 -2.72 2.05 10.72
C PRO A 71 -1.22 2.11 11.03
N PHE A 72 -0.62 3.29 10.89
CA PHE A 72 0.82 3.50 11.10
C PHE A 72 1.22 3.75 12.56
N ASP A 73 0.25 3.83 13.47
CA ASP A 73 0.43 4.06 14.91
C ASP A 73 0.62 2.77 15.74
N ARG A 74 0.96 1.67 15.07
CA ARG A 74 1.13 0.33 15.65
C ARG A 74 2.28 -0.43 15.01
N ASP A 75 2.58 -1.64 15.54
CA ASP A 75 3.46 -2.56 14.85
C ASP A 75 2.89 -2.90 13.46
N GLY A 76 3.78 -3.02 12.49
CA GLY A 76 3.45 -3.45 11.14
C GLY A 76 3.18 -4.95 11.03
N VAL A 77 3.29 -5.48 9.84
CA VAL A 77 2.79 -6.81 9.48
C VAL A 77 3.84 -7.75 8.86
N ALA A 78 5.13 -7.36 8.88
CA ALA A 78 6.21 -8.23 8.42
C ALA A 78 6.52 -9.34 9.46
N ALA A 79 5.56 -10.23 9.70
CA ALA A 79 5.60 -11.30 10.67
C ALA A 79 4.66 -12.44 10.27
N GLU A 80 4.81 -13.65 10.86
CA GLU A 80 3.91 -14.78 10.60
C GLU A 80 2.46 -14.49 11.01
N TYR A 81 2.25 -13.68 12.03
CA TYR A 81 0.92 -13.26 12.49
C TYR A 81 0.92 -11.76 12.77
N ALA A 82 -0.20 -11.11 12.46
CA ALA A 82 -0.40 -9.69 12.71
C ALA A 82 -1.79 -9.42 13.30
N LEU A 83 -1.88 -8.40 14.18
CA LEU A 83 -3.14 -7.86 14.64
C LEU A 83 -3.59 -6.74 13.69
N VAL A 84 -4.78 -6.90 13.13
CA VAL A 84 -5.37 -5.94 12.19
C VAL A 84 -6.70 -5.46 12.75
N PRO A 85 -6.97 -4.15 12.79
CA PRO A 85 -8.31 -3.68 13.12
C PRO A 85 -9.34 -4.25 12.13
N GLU A 86 -10.41 -4.84 12.65
CA GLU A 86 -11.47 -5.47 11.81
C GLU A 86 -12.00 -4.50 10.73
N ARG A 87 -12.12 -3.22 11.07
CA ARG A 87 -12.56 -2.16 10.13
C ARG A 87 -11.60 -1.88 8.96
N ALA A 88 -10.37 -2.37 9.03
CA ALA A 88 -9.36 -2.19 7.97
C ALA A 88 -9.26 -3.40 7.03
N LEU A 89 -9.90 -4.51 7.39
CA LEU A 89 -9.87 -5.75 6.62
C LEU A 89 -10.87 -5.71 5.47
N ALA A 90 -10.48 -6.24 4.33
CA ALA A 90 -11.40 -6.56 3.23
C ALA A 90 -11.15 -8.00 2.74
N PRO A 91 -12.15 -8.67 2.16
CA PRO A 91 -11.97 -9.96 1.49
C PRO A 91 -10.92 -9.86 0.39
N LYS A 92 -9.97 -10.79 0.35
CA LYS A 92 -8.96 -10.84 -0.71
C LYS A 92 -9.66 -11.04 -2.08
N PRO A 93 -9.30 -10.26 -3.13
CA PRO A 93 -9.81 -10.50 -4.48
C PRO A 93 -9.52 -11.94 -4.92
N ALA A 94 -10.55 -12.61 -5.46
CA ALA A 94 -10.47 -14.02 -5.82
C ALA A 94 -9.43 -14.32 -6.91
N ARG A 95 -9.17 -13.33 -7.76
CA ARG A 95 -8.20 -13.43 -8.87
C ARG A 95 -6.74 -13.25 -8.46
N LEU A 96 -6.48 -12.75 -7.26
CA LEU A 96 -5.11 -12.50 -6.82
C LEU A 96 -4.60 -13.61 -5.91
N SER A 97 -3.34 -13.97 -6.09
CA SER A 97 -2.55 -14.65 -5.06
C SER A 97 -2.38 -13.73 -3.83
N HIS A 98 -1.96 -14.28 -2.67
CA HIS A 98 -1.65 -13.45 -1.50
C HIS A 98 -0.54 -12.43 -1.78
N VAL A 99 0.47 -12.80 -2.56
CA VAL A 99 1.57 -11.91 -2.97
C VAL A 99 1.05 -10.71 -3.75
N GLU A 100 0.18 -10.95 -4.75
CA GLU A 100 -0.42 -9.87 -5.54
C GLU A 100 -1.40 -9.04 -4.72
N ALA A 101 -2.20 -9.68 -3.86
CA ALA A 101 -3.16 -8.99 -3.00
C ALA A 101 -2.48 -8.09 -1.96
N ALA A 102 -1.34 -8.50 -1.39
CA ALA A 102 -0.56 -7.67 -0.48
C ALA A 102 0.01 -6.42 -1.16
N ALA A 103 0.21 -6.44 -2.47
CA ALA A 103 0.75 -5.32 -3.24
C ALA A 103 -0.28 -4.21 -3.55
N LEU A 104 -1.56 -4.41 -3.23
CA LEU A 104 -2.64 -3.50 -3.61
C LEU A 104 -2.99 -2.43 -2.55
N PRO A 105 -3.07 -2.72 -1.23
CA PRO A 105 -3.73 -1.84 -0.27
C PRO A 105 -3.14 -0.42 -0.20
N MET A 106 -1.85 -0.29 0.04
CA MET A 106 -1.17 1.00 0.16
C MET A 106 -1.30 1.83 -1.12
N GLY A 107 -0.91 1.24 -2.25
CA GLY A 107 -0.94 1.93 -3.54
C GLY A 107 -2.36 2.25 -4.01
N GLY A 108 -3.27 1.31 -3.82
CA GLY A 108 -4.68 1.43 -4.20
C GLY A 108 -5.42 2.47 -3.40
N LEU A 109 -5.34 2.42 -2.07
CA LEU A 109 -5.96 3.41 -1.19
C LEU A 109 -5.37 4.81 -1.37
N THR A 110 -4.05 4.91 -1.54
CA THR A 110 -3.39 6.19 -1.83
C THR A 110 -3.91 6.80 -3.12
N ALA A 111 -3.96 6.01 -4.20
CA ALA A 111 -4.48 6.47 -5.49
C ALA A 111 -5.96 6.84 -5.41
N TRP A 112 -6.76 6.04 -4.72
CA TRP A 112 -8.19 6.30 -4.52
C TRP A 112 -8.43 7.62 -3.77
N GLN A 113 -7.79 7.79 -2.62
CA GLN A 113 -7.94 8.99 -1.79
C GLN A 113 -7.42 10.23 -2.52
N ALA A 114 -6.29 10.12 -3.23
CA ALA A 114 -5.75 11.22 -4.02
C ALA A 114 -6.73 11.67 -5.11
N LEU A 115 -7.27 10.75 -5.89
CA LEU A 115 -8.11 11.08 -7.03
C LEU A 115 -9.52 11.49 -6.61
N PHE A 116 -10.16 10.72 -5.73
CA PHE A 116 -11.61 10.87 -5.50
C PHE A 116 -11.96 11.64 -4.22
N VAL A 117 -11.13 11.55 -3.17
CA VAL A 117 -11.39 12.26 -1.91
C VAL A 117 -10.81 13.67 -1.97
N HIS A 118 -9.51 13.78 -2.18
CA HIS A 118 -8.79 15.06 -2.17
C HIS A 118 -8.88 15.79 -3.52
N GLY A 119 -8.65 15.06 -4.60
CA GLY A 119 -8.64 15.58 -5.97
C GLY A 119 -10.04 15.79 -6.54
N ARG A 120 -11.07 15.07 -6.02
CA ARG A 120 -12.45 15.14 -6.51
C ARG A 120 -12.57 15.02 -8.03
N LEU A 121 -11.77 14.11 -8.59
CA LEU A 121 -11.71 13.87 -10.03
C LEU A 121 -13.08 13.50 -10.58
N ALA A 122 -13.52 14.20 -11.61
CA ALA A 122 -14.78 13.96 -12.27
C ALA A 122 -14.60 13.37 -13.67
N ARG A 123 -15.64 12.73 -14.17
CA ARG A 123 -15.67 12.19 -15.53
C ARG A 123 -15.44 13.29 -16.57
N GLY A 124 -14.55 13.04 -17.52
CA GLY A 124 -14.21 13.97 -18.61
C GLY A 124 -13.14 15.00 -18.23
N GLU A 125 -12.72 15.07 -16.95
CA GLU A 125 -11.60 15.93 -16.55
C GLU A 125 -10.26 15.34 -17.03
N ARG A 126 -9.28 16.22 -17.15
CA ARG A 126 -7.90 15.88 -17.53
C ARG A 126 -7.03 15.78 -16.29
N VAL A 127 -6.38 14.64 -16.13
CA VAL A 127 -5.48 14.37 -14.98
C VAL A 127 -4.08 14.03 -15.43
N GLN A 128 -3.09 14.62 -14.78
CA GLN A 128 -1.68 14.25 -14.92
C GLN A 128 -1.21 13.56 -13.65
N VAL A 129 -0.65 12.35 -13.80
CA VAL A 129 -0.06 11.60 -12.69
C VAL A 129 1.46 11.62 -12.85
N THR A 130 2.18 12.32 -11.95
CA THR A 130 3.64 12.24 -11.93
C THR A 130 4.05 10.90 -11.34
N GLY A 131 5.08 10.26 -11.90
CA GLY A 131 5.47 8.91 -11.47
C GLY A 131 4.46 7.81 -11.84
N ALA A 132 3.78 7.93 -12.98
CA ALA A 132 2.75 7.02 -13.49
C ALA A 132 3.18 5.53 -13.58
N SER A 133 4.48 5.21 -13.64
CA SER A 133 5.01 3.84 -13.64
C SER A 133 5.36 3.30 -12.23
N GLY A 134 5.20 4.12 -11.19
CA GLY A 134 5.49 3.71 -9.81
C GLY A 134 4.35 2.90 -9.17
N GLY A 135 4.59 2.37 -7.96
CA GLY A 135 3.66 1.51 -7.23
C GLY A 135 2.29 2.13 -6.92
N VAL A 136 2.20 3.47 -6.81
CA VAL A 136 0.93 4.21 -6.67
C VAL A 136 0.44 4.71 -8.03
N GLY A 137 1.35 5.26 -8.82
CA GLY A 137 1.00 5.94 -10.06
C GLY A 137 0.33 5.04 -11.09
N HIS A 138 0.78 3.78 -11.25
CA HIS A 138 0.18 2.86 -12.21
C HIS A 138 -1.27 2.49 -11.85
N ILE A 139 -1.60 2.43 -10.56
CA ILE A 139 -2.96 2.22 -10.07
C ILE A 139 -3.79 3.49 -10.30
N ALA A 140 -3.25 4.67 -10.00
CA ALA A 140 -3.93 5.94 -10.21
C ALA A 140 -4.32 6.16 -11.67
N VAL A 141 -3.44 5.83 -12.61
CA VAL A 141 -3.73 5.89 -14.05
C VAL A 141 -4.91 5.00 -14.43
N GLN A 142 -4.97 3.78 -13.90
CA GLN A 142 -6.05 2.84 -14.17
C GLN A 142 -7.37 3.33 -13.58
N LEU A 143 -7.36 3.79 -12.32
CA LEU A 143 -8.55 4.32 -11.64
C LEU A 143 -9.09 5.59 -12.33
N ALA A 144 -8.22 6.50 -12.73
CA ALA A 144 -8.63 7.70 -13.46
C ALA A 144 -9.31 7.36 -14.79
N ARG A 145 -8.75 6.42 -15.55
CA ARG A 145 -9.36 5.93 -16.81
C ARG A 145 -10.69 5.22 -16.56
N HIS A 146 -10.78 4.39 -15.53
CA HIS A 146 -12.02 3.73 -15.14
C HIS A 146 -13.12 4.76 -14.80
N ALA A 147 -12.77 5.83 -14.09
CA ALA A 147 -13.68 6.95 -13.78
C ALA A 147 -14.09 7.79 -15.02
N GLY A 148 -13.47 7.52 -16.17
CA GLY A 148 -13.73 8.23 -17.42
C GLY A 148 -13.03 9.58 -17.53
N ALA A 149 -11.94 9.79 -16.78
CA ALA A 149 -11.06 10.94 -16.94
C ALA A 149 -10.02 10.69 -18.07
N GLU A 150 -9.53 11.77 -18.65
CA GLU A 150 -8.45 11.74 -19.64
C GLU A 150 -7.09 11.83 -18.92
N VAL A 151 -6.31 10.76 -18.97
CA VAL A 151 -4.95 10.76 -18.42
C VAL A 151 -3.99 11.32 -19.47
N VAL A 152 -3.30 12.40 -19.12
CA VAL A 152 -2.40 13.13 -20.03
C VAL A 152 -0.99 13.23 -19.47
N GLU A 153 0.00 13.36 -20.36
CA GLU A 153 1.41 13.51 -19.96
C GLU A 153 1.82 14.98 -19.79
N SER A 154 1.10 15.91 -20.42
CA SER A 154 1.39 17.34 -20.39
C SER A 154 0.22 18.19 -20.87
N GLY A 155 0.33 19.50 -20.71
CA GLY A 155 -0.67 20.49 -21.13
C GLY A 155 -1.58 20.92 -19.99
N PRO A 156 -2.63 21.71 -20.27
CA PRO A 156 -3.59 22.11 -19.25
C PRO A 156 -4.30 20.90 -18.63
N VAL A 157 -4.36 20.85 -17.30
CA VAL A 157 -4.99 19.76 -16.56
C VAL A 157 -5.86 20.30 -15.41
N ASP A 158 -6.94 19.59 -15.14
CA ASP A 158 -7.84 19.91 -14.02
C ASP A 158 -7.25 19.41 -12.69
N LEU A 159 -6.54 18.26 -12.74
CA LEU A 159 -5.92 17.66 -11.56
C LEU A 159 -4.49 17.19 -11.85
N VAL A 160 -3.56 17.54 -10.98
CA VAL A 160 -2.23 16.91 -10.89
C VAL A 160 -2.23 16.02 -9.67
N PHE A 161 -1.88 14.75 -9.86
CA PHE A 161 -1.55 13.84 -8.76
C PHE A 161 -0.05 13.58 -8.74
N ASP A 162 0.62 14.08 -7.72
CA ASP A 162 2.06 13.96 -7.56
C ASP A 162 2.44 12.80 -6.66
N THR A 163 3.19 11.84 -7.26
CA THR A 163 3.76 10.67 -6.56
C THR A 163 5.28 10.64 -6.60
N ARG A 164 5.93 11.67 -7.17
CA ARG A 164 7.38 11.68 -7.41
C ARG A 164 8.11 12.81 -6.72
N GLY A 165 7.46 13.95 -6.49
CA GLY A 165 8.08 15.18 -6.00
C GLY A 165 8.85 15.95 -7.06
N GLY A 166 9.44 17.06 -6.65
CA GLY A 166 10.17 17.98 -7.50
C GLY A 166 9.29 19.06 -8.12
N GLU A 167 9.65 19.54 -9.32
CA GLU A 167 8.86 20.56 -10.00
C GLU A 167 7.50 20.02 -10.43
N LEU A 168 6.42 20.63 -9.91
CA LEU A 168 5.06 20.20 -10.18
C LEU A 168 4.52 20.85 -11.46
N PRO A 169 3.80 20.08 -12.30
CA PRO A 169 3.04 20.64 -13.40
C PRO A 169 1.97 21.62 -12.90
N ALA A 170 1.62 22.61 -13.74
CA ALA A 170 0.51 23.49 -13.44
C ALA A 170 -0.83 22.76 -13.63
N GLY A 171 -1.71 22.82 -12.64
CA GLY A 171 -3.06 22.27 -12.65
C GLY A 171 -3.99 23.12 -11.82
N GLU A 172 -5.30 23.00 -12.03
CA GLU A 172 -6.29 23.71 -11.21
C GLU A 172 -6.29 23.21 -9.76
N ARG A 173 -6.11 21.90 -9.60
CA ARG A 173 -5.97 21.20 -8.31
C ARG A 173 -4.71 20.37 -8.33
N VAL A 174 -3.98 20.39 -7.23
CA VAL A 174 -2.77 19.58 -7.04
C VAL A 174 -2.90 18.77 -5.76
N VAL A 175 -2.68 17.47 -5.85
CA VAL A 175 -2.62 16.55 -4.71
C VAL A 175 -1.24 15.90 -4.70
N SER A 176 -0.53 15.95 -3.59
CA SER A 176 0.79 15.33 -3.43
C SER A 176 0.80 14.37 -2.25
N ILE A 177 1.57 13.28 -2.39
CA ILE A 177 1.87 12.32 -1.32
C ILE A 177 3.36 12.34 -0.95
N VAL A 178 4.11 13.26 -1.52
CA VAL A 178 5.58 13.31 -1.35
C VAL A 178 5.98 14.39 -0.36
N GLU A 179 5.42 15.58 -0.51
CA GLU A 179 5.77 16.73 0.33
C GLU A 179 4.63 17.74 0.39
N ASP A 180 4.56 18.45 1.53
CA ASP A 180 3.61 19.54 1.73
C ASP A 180 4.18 20.81 1.10
N VAL A 181 3.70 21.14 -0.10
CA VAL A 181 4.11 22.32 -0.85
C VAL A 181 2.96 23.31 -1.00
N PRO A 182 3.24 24.64 -1.01
CA PRO A 182 2.21 25.65 -1.18
C PRO A 182 1.36 25.43 -2.44
N GLY A 183 0.05 25.42 -2.28
CA GLY A 183 -0.92 25.24 -3.37
C GLY A 183 -1.24 23.79 -3.71
N ALA A 184 -0.63 22.82 -3.06
CA ALA A 184 -1.03 21.42 -3.15
C ALA A 184 -1.75 20.95 -1.89
N THR A 185 -2.62 19.97 -2.03
CA THR A 185 -3.16 19.20 -0.90
C THR A 185 -2.23 18.04 -0.61
N TYR A 186 -1.55 18.08 0.52
CA TYR A 186 -0.75 16.97 1.02
C TYR A 186 -1.60 16.10 1.95
N PHE A 187 -1.46 14.77 1.85
CA PHE A 187 -2.11 13.84 2.76
C PHE A 187 -1.26 12.58 2.99
N VAL A 188 -1.53 11.91 4.08
CA VAL A 188 -1.07 10.55 4.38
C VAL A 188 -2.26 9.62 4.23
N VAL A 189 -2.09 8.53 3.52
CA VAL A 189 -3.17 7.55 3.29
C VAL A 189 -3.68 6.96 4.59
N GLU A 190 -4.99 6.80 4.69
CA GLU A 190 -5.66 6.16 5.81
C GLU A 190 -6.23 4.79 5.39
N PRO A 191 -6.20 3.79 6.29
CA PRO A 191 -6.90 2.54 6.07
C PRO A 191 -8.40 2.77 5.93
N ASP A 192 -8.99 2.24 4.86
CA ASP A 192 -10.42 2.37 4.58
C ASP A 192 -10.96 1.11 3.89
N HIS A 193 -11.88 0.43 4.58
CA HIS A 193 -12.50 -0.79 4.11
C HIS A 193 -13.32 -0.58 2.82
N GLY A 194 -14.06 0.52 2.73
CA GLY A 194 -14.96 0.78 1.59
C GLY A 194 -14.23 0.82 0.27
N PRO A 195 -13.28 1.75 0.07
CA PRO A 195 -12.43 1.77 -1.11
C PRO A 195 -11.67 0.47 -1.36
N LEU A 196 -11.25 -0.25 -0.32
CA LEU A 196 -10.58 -1.54 -0.49
C LEU A 196 -11.51 -2.58 -1.14
N LEU A 197 -12.78 -2.65 -0.75
CA LEU A 197 -13.80 -3.50 -1.40
C LEU A 197 -13.98 -3.14 -2.88
N GLU A 198 -14.08 -1.85 -3.20
CA GLU A 198 -14.21 -1.38 -4.58
C GLU A 198 -12.99 -1.76 -5.43
N LEU A 199 -11.78 -1.56 -4.90
CA LEU A 199 -10.54 -1.98 -5.54
C LEU A 199 -10.52 -3.49 -5.81
N GLY A 200 -10.96 -4.29 -4.85
CA GLY A 200 -11.10 -5.74 -5.01
C GLY A 200 -12.08 -6.12 -6.12
N THR A 201 -13.21 -5.44 -6.18
CA THR A 201 -14.23 -5.63 -7.23
C THR A 201 -13.67 -5.32 -8.62
N LEU A 202 -12.93 -4.22 -8.77
CA LEU A 202 -12.29 -3.84 -10.03
C LEU A 202 -11.24 -4.88 -10.47
N VAL A 203 -10.49 -5.43 -9.52
CA VAL A 203 -9.54 -6.50 -9.80
C VAL A 203 -10.25 -7.76 -10.28
N ASP A 204 -11.30 -8.19 -9.59
CA ASP A 204 -12.06 -9.39 -9.95
C ASP A 204 -12.81 -9.23 -11.30
N ALA A 205 -13.18 -7.98 -11.66
CA ALA A 205 -13.67 -7.64 -12.99
C ALA A 205 -12.58 -7.62 -14.08
N GLY A 206 -11.28 -7.59 -13.69
CA GLY A 206 -10.15 -7.47 -14.61
C GLY A 206 -9.89 -6.05 -15.10
N GLU A 207 -10.47 -5.06 -14.43
CA GLU A 207 -10.37 -3.63 -14.75
C GLU A 207 -9.23 -2.93 -14.00
N LEU A 208 -8.70 -3.57 -12.95
CA LEU A 208 -7.54 -3.10 -12.20
C LEU A 208 -6.52 -4.22 -12.05
N ARG A 209 -5.23 -3.89 -12.16
CA ARG A 209 -4.11 -4.80 -12.00
C ARG A 209 -3.08 -4.22 -11.06
N THR A 210 -2.48 -5.07 -10.24
CA THR A 210 -1.31 -4.75 -9.43
C THR A 210 -0.04 -5.20 -10.13
N GLU A 211 1.08 -4.60 -9.76
CA GLU A 211 2.40 -4.98 -10.25
C GLU A 211 3.30 -5.34 -9.07
N VAL A 212 3.89 -6.53 -9.13
CA VAL A 212 4.88 -7.03 -8.18
C VAL A 212 6.25 -7.00 -8.86
N ASP A 213 7.20 -6.27 -8.29
CA ASP A 213 8.57 -6.17 -8.79
C ASP A 213 9.38 -7.41 -8.43
N SER A 214 9.31 -7.82 -7.19
CA SER A 214 10.08 -8.95 -6.66
C SER A 214 9.47 -9.48 -5.36
N VAL A 215 9.72 -10.75 -5.09
CA VAL A 215 9.27 -11.46 -3.89
C VAL A 215 10.48 -12.00 -3.16
N PHE A 216 10.51 -11.80 -1.86
CA PHE A 216 11.56 -12.29 -0.97
C PHE A 216 10.95 -13.09 0.18
N PRO A 217 11.56 -14.17 0.63
CA PRO A 217 11.13 -14.82 1.86
C PRO A 217 11.32 -13.88 3.07
N LEU A 218 10.52 -14.03 4.12
CA LEU A 218 10.60 -13.21 5.34
C LEU A 218 12.03 -13.15 5.91
N ALA A 219 12.76 -14.26 5.82
CA ALA A 219 14.14 -14.36 6.29
C ALA A 219 15.12 -13.44 5.53
N GLU A 220 14.75 -13.00 4.33
CA GLU A 220 15.56 -12.11 3.48
C GLU A 220 15.04 -10.66 3.50
N ALA A 221 14.34 -10.26 4.54
CA ALA A 221 13.74 -8.93 4.65
C ALA A 221 14.74 -7.79 4.41
N ALA A 222 15.97 -7.89 4.91
CA ALA A 222 17.00 -6.87 4.68
C ALA A 222 17.26 -6.65 3.18
N ALA A 223 17.40 -7.72 2.40
CA ALA A 223 17.57 -7.64 0.94
C ALA A 223 16.33 -7.07 0.24
N ALA A 224 15.13 -7.39 0.73
CA ALA A 224 13.89 -6.84 0.22
C ALA A 224 13.81 -5.31 0.44
N PHE A 225 14.19 -4.82 1.61
CA PHE A 225 14.24 -3.38 1.90
C PHE A 225 15.33 -2.67 1.09
N GLU A 226 16.48 -3.28 0.85
CA GLU A 226 17.50 -2.75 -0.06
C GLU A 226 16.97 -2.66 -1.50
N ARG A 227 16.24 -3.68 -1.98
CA ARG A 227 15.60 -3.67 -3.29
C ARG A 227 14.62 -2.51 -3.44
N VAL A 228 13.80 -2.26 -2.40
CA VAL A 228 12.82 -1.14 -2.40
C VAL A 228 13.52 0.22 -2.51
N ALA A 229 14.65 0.42 -1.84
CA ALA A 229 15.43 1.65 -1.90
C ALA A 229 16.10 1.86 -3.27
N GLY A 230 16.36 0.76 -4.00
CA GLY A 230 17.03 0.74 -5.29
C GLY A 230 16.26 1.43 -6.44
N ARG A 231 16.95 1.61 -7.57
CA ARG A 231 16.39 2.16 -8.81
C ARG A 231 15.87 1.04 -9.73
N GLY A 232 15.06 1.42 -10.72
CA GLY A 232 14.59 0.50 -11.77
C GLY A 232 13.55 -0.53 -11.29
N LYS A 233 12.88 -0.23 -10.18
CA LYS A 233 11.79 -1.02 -9.64
C LYS A 233 10.48 -0.68 -10.36
N HIS A 234 9.69 -1.71 -10.69
CA HIS A 234 8.33 -1.59 -11.21
C HIS A 234 7.36 -2.34 -10.29
N GLY A 235 6.39 -1.64 -9.70
CA GLY A 235 5.45 -2.25 -8.76
C GLY A 235 6.00 -2.34 -7.34
N LYS A 236 5.50 -3.32 -6.58
CA LYS A 236 5.79 -3.52 -5.16
C LYS A 236 6.80 -4.63 -4.92
N VAL A 237 7.62 -4.47 -3.89
CA VAL A 237 8.43 -5.57 -3.34
C VAL A 237 7.64 -6.20 -2.22
N VAL A 238 7.55 -7.52 -2.22
CA VAL A 238 6.70 -8.30 -1.31
C VAL A 238 7.54 -9.29 -0.52
N LEU A 239 7.29 -9.39 0.77
CA LEU A 239 7.77 -10.46 1.63
C LEU A 239 6.74 -11.60 1.61
N GLU A 240 7.16 -12.77 1.20
CA GLU A 240 6.40 -14.00 1.37
C GLU A 240 6.71 -14.57 2.75
N VAL A 241 5.65 -14.73 3.56
CA VAL A 241 5.82 -15.02 5.00
C VAL A 241 5.70 -16.51 5.30
N GLY A 242 5.14 -17.28 4.39
CA GLY A 242 5.02 -18.72 4.51
C GLY A 242 3.81 -19.26 3.81
N THR A 243 3.90 -20.48 3.33
CA THR A 243 2.88 -21.16 2.50
C THR A 243 2.20 -22.32 3.22
N GLU A 244 2.39 -22.50 4.54
CA GLU A 244 1.76 -23.60 5.29
C GLU A 244 0.89 -23.14 6.47
#